data_927c4dd75ef9e94a2f9183b069d7d688
#
_entry.id   927c4dd75ef9e94a2f9183b069d7d688
#
_cell.length_a   1.000
_cell.length_b   1.000
_cell.length_c   1.000
_cell.angle_alpha   90.00
_cell.angle_beta   90.00
_cell.angle_gamma   90.00
#
_symmetry.space_group_name_H-M   'P 1'
#
loop_
_entity.id
_entity.type
_entity.pdbx_description
1 polymer ?
#
loop_
_entity_poly.entity_id
_entity_poly.type
_entity_poly.pdbx_seq_one_letter_code
_entity_poly.pdbx_strand_id
1 'polypeptide(L)'
;VGTGQAIKNAANGDGDVLFVHAKPAEEKFVAEGHGVARADVMYNDFVIVGPPSDPAGVAGKSDAVAALTQIAGAQAPFASRGDDSGTNKAELRLWQEAGIDAQAASGEWYRETGSGMGATLNTGTAMGAYIMTDRATWIAFGNKGDYGIAVEGDPKMFNQYGIILVNPEKHTNVKAEAGQTFIDWVLSDEGQAAIASYTVDGQQLFFPNAGG
;
A
#
# COMPACT_ATOMS: atom_id res chain seq x y z
N VAL A 1 9.72 11.33 5.86
CA VAL A 1 10.46 10.93 4.64
C VAL A 1 9.81 9.69 4.04
N GLY A 2 10.00 9.42 2.75
CA GLY A 2 9.50 8.20 2.12
C GLY A 2 10.28 6.95 2.58
N THR A 3 9.70 5.76 2.40
CA THR A 3 10.24 4.47 2.89
C THR A 3 11.70 4.24 2.50
N GLY A 4 12.07 4.48 1.25
CA GLY A 4 13.45 4.28 0.80
C GLY A 4 14.47 5.18 1.50
N GLN A 5 14.10 6.44 1.79
CA GLN A 5 14.96 7.34 2.55
C GLN A 5 14.99 6.98 4.04
N ALA A 6 13.88 6.51 4.61
CA ALA A 6 13.85 6.03 6.00
C ALA A 6 14.79 4.82 6.20
N ILE A 7 14.79 3.86 5.25
CA ILE A 7 15.70 2.71 5.28
C ILE A 7 17.16 3.17 5.20
N LYS A 8 17.50 4.12 4.32
CA LYS A 8 18.85 4.67 4.21
C LYS A 8 19.30 5.36 5.50
N ASN A 9 18.43 6.19 6.10
CA ASN A 9 18.72 6.85 7.36
C ASN A 9 18.97 5.83 8.47
N ALA A 10 18.11 4.82 8.60
CA ALA A 10 18.28 3.75 9.57
C ALA A 10 19.57 2.95 9.34
N ALA A 11 19.95 2.67 8.09
CA ALA A 11 21.21 2.00 7.75
C ALA A 11 22.45 2.82 8.14
N ASN A 12 22.33 4.15 8.21
CA ASN A 12 23.37 5.06 8.68
C ASN A 12 23.38 5.26 10.20
N GLY A 13 22.39 4.71 10.93
CA GLY A 13 22.23 4.91 12.37
C GLY A 13 21.58 6.23 12.77
N ASP A 14 20.85 6.88 11.85
CA ASP A 14 20.16 8.17 12.09
C ASP A 14 18.79 7.99 12.78
N GLY A 15 18.50 6.80 13.30
CA GLY A 15 17.28 6.47 14.04
C GLY A 15 17.45 5.22 14.88
N ASP A 16 16.59 5.05 15.87
CA ASP A 16 16.61 3.90 16.78
C ASP A 16 15.74 2.75 16.30
N VAL A 17 14.62 3.07 15.63
CA VAL A 17 13.62 2.14 15.10
C VAL A 17 13.27 2.52 13.67
N LEU A 18 13.19 1.52 12.80
CA LEU A 18 12.66 1.63 11.44
C LEU A 18 11.22 1.09 11.43
N PHE A 19 10.24 1.93 11.07
CA PHE A 19 8.83 1.57 10.97
C PHE A 19 8.31 1.99 9.60
N VAL A 20 8.20 1.04 8.68
CA VAL A 20 7.90 1.29 7.25
C VAL A 20 7.07 0.15 6.65
N HIS A 21 6.82 0.19 5.34
CA HIS A 21 5.93 -0.74 4.64
C HIS A 21 6.51 -1.19 3.29
N ALA A 22 7.71 -1.76 3.29
CA ALA A 22 8.37 -2.32 2.12
C ALA A 22 9.06 -3.64 2.46
N LYS A 23 8.26 -4.67 2.77
CA LYS A 23 8.71 -5.95 3.33
C LYS A 23 9.99 -6.51 2.70
N PRO A 24 10.15 -6.58 1.36
CA PRO A 24 11.38 -7.09 0.76
C PRO A 24 12.63 -6.26 1.11
N ALA A 25 12.48 -4.93 1.17
CA ALA A 25 13.58 -4.03 1.53
C ALA A 25 13.89 -4.08 3.02
N GLU A 26 12.88 -4.29 3.86
CA GLU A 26 13.00 -4.48 5.31
C GLU A 26 13.73 -5.80 5.63
N GLU A 27 13.37 -6.88 4.95
CA GLU A 27 14.03 -8.19 5.09
C GLU A 27 15.50 -8.12 4.66
N LYS A 28 15.79 -7.41 3.56
CA LYS A 28 17.15 -7.13 3.10
C LYS A 28 17.94 -6.33 4.14
N PHE A 29 17.34 -5.29 4.73
CA PHE A 29 17.94 -4.47 5.77
C PHE A 29 18.38 -5.31 6.99
N VAL A 30 17.55 -6.27 7.41
CA VAL A 30 17.90 -7.22 8.48
C VAL A 30 18.99 -8.19 8.02
N ALA A 31 18.87 -8.77 6.82
CA ALA A 31 19.86 -9.71 6.28
C ALA A 31 21.26 -9.10 6.11
N GLU A 32 21.35 -7.81 5.82
CA GLU A 32 22.60 -7.04 5.78
C GLU A 32 23.11 -6.62 7.17
N GLY A 33 22.39 -7.00 8.24
CA GLY A 33 22.74 -6.76 9.63
C GLY A 33 22.55 -5.31 10.07
N HIS A 34 21.78 -4.49 9.35
CA HIS A 34 21.45 -3.12 9.76
C HIS A 34 20.33 -3.09 10.80
N GLY A 35 19.52 -4.11 10.87
CA GLY A 35 18.46 -4.31 11.86
C GLY A 35 18.61 -5.62 12.61
N VAL A 36 18.01 -5.71 13.80
CA VAL A 36 18.09 -6.92 14.66
C VAL A 36 17.09 -7.98 14.18
N ALA A 37 15.81 -7.63 14.14
CA ALA A 37 14.72 -8.50 13.68
C ALA A 37 13.57 -7.66 13.17
N ARG A 38 12.83 -8.21 12.21
CA ARG A 38 11.61 -7.61 11.68
C ARG A 38 10.38 -8.27 12.31
N ALA A 39 9.40 -7.46 12.71
CA ALA A 39 8.08 -7.92 13.10
C ALA A 39 7.00 -7.27 12.22
N ASP A 40 5.94 -8.03 11.90
CA ASP A 40 4.73 -7.48 11.32
C ASP A 40 3.96 -6.70 12.40
N VAL A 41 3.36 -5.56 12.03
CA VAL A 41 2.64 -4.69 12.97
C VAL A 41 1.16 -4.58 12.60
N MET A 42 0.92 -4.19 11.37
CA MET A 42 -0.40 -3.90 10.82
C MET A 42 -0.32 -3.87 9.30
N TYR A 43 -1.45 -3.88 8.65
CA TYR A 43 -1.53 -3.55 7.22
C TYR A 43 -2.63 -2.52 6.98
N ASN A 44 -2.50 -1.74 5.92
CA ASN A 44 -3.59 -1.11 5.21
C ASN A 44 -3.71 -1.76 3.84
N ASP A 45 -4.73 -1.42 3.08
CA ASP A 45 -4.95 -2.04 1.79
C ASP A 45 -5.10 -1.02 0.66
N PHE A 46 -4.85 -1.52 -0.53
CA PHE A 46 -5.30 -0.91 -1.76
C PHE A 46 -6.66 -1.50 -2.13
N VAL A 47 -7.42 -0.70 -2.86
CA VAL A 47 -8.70 -1.10 -3.45
C VAL A 47 -8.72 -0.70 -4.93
N ILE A 48 -9.51 -1.39 -5.75
CA ILE A 48 -9.82 -0.91 -7.09
C ILE A 48 -11.23 -0.33 -7.04
N VAL A 49 -11.35 0.95 -7.34
CA VAL A 49 -12.63 1.63 -7.45
C VAL A 49 -13.06 1.68 -8.91
N GLY A 50 -14.35 1.69 -9.15
CA GLY A 50 -14.88 1.65 -10.51
C GLY A 50 -16.22 2.37 -10.67
N PRO A 51 -16.64 2.62 -11.92
CA PRO A 51 -17.91 3.25 -12.24
C PRO A 51 -19.08 2.30 -11.95
N PRO A 52 -20.29 2.83 -11.69
CA PRO A 52 -21.47 2.01 -11.43
C PRO A 52 -21.90 1.15 -12.63
N SER A 53 -21.46 1.50 -13.84
CA SER A 53 -21.71 0.72 -15.06
C SER A 53 -20.94 -0.60 -15.12
N ASP A 54 -19.88 -0.72 -14.34
CA ASP A 54 -18.99 -1.89 -14.22
C ASP A 54 -18.72 -2.61 -15.57
N PRO A 55 -18.12 -1.93 -16.55
CA PRO A 55 -18.00 -2.46 -17.91
C PRO A 55 -17.17 -3.75 -18.01
N ALA A 56 -16.33 -4.05 -17.05
CA ALA A 56 -15.55 -5.27 -16.98
C ALA A 56 -16.17 -6.37 -16.10
N GLY A 57 -17.28 -6.09 -15.37
CA GLY A 57 -17.95 -7.06 -14.51
C GLY A 57 -17.09 -7.49 -13.30
N VAL A 58 -16.40 -6.55 -12.65
CA VAL A 58 -15.48 -6.85 -11.55
C VAL A 58 -15.99 -6.42 -10.18
N ALA A 59 -17.15 -5.78 -10.11
CA ALA A 59 -17.72 -5.34 -8.83
C ALA A 59 -17.98 -6.52 -7.88
N GLY A 60 -17.53 -6.35 -6.62
CA GLY A 60 -17.69 -7.36 -5.56
C GLY A 60 -16.66 -8.49 -5.62
N LYS A 61 -15.62 -8.39 -6.44
CA LYS A 61 -14.53 -9.38 -6.49
C LYS A 61 -13.49 -9.13 -5.41
N SER A 62 -12.81 -10.23 -5.01
CA SER A 62 -11.69 -10.22 -4.06
C SER A 62 -10.39 -10.80 -4.64
N ASP A 63 -10.33 -11.02 -5.95
CA ASP A 63 -9.12 -11.42 -6.67
C ASP A 63 -8.73 -10.29 -7.62
N ALA A 64 -7.72 -9.54 -7.24
CA ALA A 64 -7.24 -8.37 -7.98
C ALA A 64 -6.65 -8.75 -9.34
N VAL A 65 -5.93 -9.87 -9.42
CA VAL A 65 -5.29 -10.33 -10.66
C VAL A 65 -6.36 -10.76 -11.67
N ALA A 66 -7.37 -11.52 -11.22
CA ALA A 66 -8.50 -11.90 -12.08
C ALA A 66 -9.31 -10.67 -12.52
N ALA A 67 -9.52 -9.70 -11.63
CA ALA A 67 -10.22 -8.46 -11.96
C ALA A 67 -9.45 -7.63 -12.99
N LEU A 68 -8.15 -7.45 -12.82
CA LEU A 68 -7.30 -6.75 -13.79
C LEU A 68 -7.29 -7.46 -15.15
N THR A 69 -7.25 -8.79 -15.16
CA THR A 69 -7.36 -9.58 -16.39
C THR A 69 -8.68 -9.28 -17.13
N GLN A 70 -9.79 -9.17 -16.41
CA GLN A 70 -11.10 -8.84 -17.01
C GLN A 70 -11.16 -7.40 -17.50
N ILE A 71 -10.59 -6.44 -16.76
CA ILE A 71 -10.51 -5.04 -17.16
C ILE A 71 -9.76 -4.91 -18.49
N ALA A 72 -8.59 -5.55 -18.60
CA ALA A 72 -7.80 -5.55 -19.83
C ALA A 72 -8.51 -6.28 -20.98
N GLY A 73 -9.13 -7.44 -20.70
CA GLY A 73 -9.89 -8.20 -21.71
C GLY A 73 -11.08 -7.44 -22.28
N ALA A 74 -11.74 -6.63 -21.44
CA ALA A 74 -12.81 -5.73 -21.86
C ALA A 74 -12.30 -4.42 -22.48
N GLN A 75 -10.99 -4.15 -22.42
CA GLN A 75 -10.37 -2.85 -22.74
C GLN A 75 -11.08 -1.69 -22.02
N ALA A 76 -11.57 -1.96 -20.81
CA ALA A 76 -12.27 -0.96 -20.02
C ALA A 76 -11.27 0.09 -19.53
N PRO A 77 -11.63 1.39 -19.53
CA PRO A 77 -10.71 2.44 -19.09
C PRO A 77 -10.13 2.17 -17.70
N PHE A 78 -8.82 2.29 -17.57
CA PHE A 78 -8.09 2.21 -16.31
C PHE A 78 -7.16 3.42 -16.16
N ALA A 79 -7.27 4.13 -15.05
CA ALA A 79 -6.42 5.27 -14.74
C ALA A 79 -5.36 4.89 -13.70
N SER A 80 -4.11 4.97 -14.12
CA SER A 80 -2.92 4.76 -13.28
C SER A 80 -2.31 6.07 -12.83
N ARG A 81 -1.63 6.05 -11.69
CA ARG A 81 -0.81 7.19 -11.27
C ARG A 81 0.36 7.44 -12.22
N GLY A 82 1.05 6.39 -12.67
CA GLY A 82 2.19 6.52 -13.58
C GLY A 82 3.35 7.39 -13.06
N ASP A 83 3.52 7.49 -11.72
CA ASP A 83 4.43 8.44 -11.06
C ASP A 83 5.52 7.77 -10.20
N ASP A 84 5.75 6.47 -10.40
CA ASP A 84 6.71 5.65 -9.63
C ASP A 84 6.47 5.62 -8.10
N SER A 85 5.27 5.98 -7.66
CA SER A 85 4.85 5.88 -6.25
C SER A 85 4.69 4.44 -5.77
N GLY A 86 4.51 4.26 -4.45
CA GLY A 86 4.20 2.95 -3.88
C GLY A 86 2.92 2.34 -4.44
N THR A 87 1.86 3.13 -4.67
CA THR A 87 0.63 2.70 -5.31
C THR A 87 0.87 2.25 -6.75
N ASN A 88 1.62 3.05 -7.53
CA ASN A 88 1.94 2.71 -8.92
C ASN A 88 2.78 1.43 -9.00
N LYS A 89 3.77 1.25 -8.12
CA LYS A 89 4.57 0.02 -8.06
C LYS A 89 3.73 -1.21 -7.70
N ALA A 90 2.82 -1.07 -6.75
CA ALA A 90 1.90 -2.14 -6.38
C ALA A 90 0.95 -2.51 -7.53
N GLU A 91 0.42 -1.53 -8.23
CA GLU A 91 -0.42 -1.69 -9.42
C GLU A 91 0.33 -2.44 -10.53
N LEU A 92 1.53 -1.97 -10.91
CA LEU A 92 2.34 -2.59 -11.96
C LEU A 92 2.73 -4.04 -11.63
N ARG A 93 2.99 -4.33 -10.35
CA ARG A 93 3.22 -5.72 -9.90
C ARG A 93 1.99 -6.60 -10.12
N LEU A 94 0.78 -6.12 -9.84
CA LEU A 94 -0.45 -6.88 -10.07
C LEU A 94 -0.71 -7.10 -11.57
N TRP A 95 -0.44 -6.11 -12.43
CA TRP A 95 -0.49 -6.27 -13.88
C TRP A 95 0.51 -7.32 -14.38
N GLN A 96 1.74 -7.30 -13.84
CA GLN A 96 2.75 -8.31 -14.15
C GLN A 96 2.32 -9.71 -13.71
N GLU A 97 1.72 -9.86 -12.53
CA GLU A 97 1.17 -11.13 -12.05
C GLU A 97 0.01 -11.62 -12.92
N ALA A 98 -0.77 -10.71 -13.51
CA ALA A 98 -1.79 -11.03 -14.49
C ALA A 98 -1.21 -11.43 -15.88
N GLY A 99 0.10 -11.30 -16.07
CA GLY A 99 0.75 -11.55 -17.35
C GLY A 99 0.44 -10.48 -18.41
N ILE A 100 0.06 -9.27 -17.98
CA ILE A 100 -0.40 -8.19 -18.86
C ILE A 100 0.60 -7.03 -18.79
N ASP A 101 1.11 -6.62 -19.94
CA ASP A 101 1.84 -5.37 -20.09
C ASP A 101 0.83 -4.23 -20.32
N ALA A 102 0.30 -3.69 -19.23
CA ALA A 102 -0.69 -2.61 -19.31
C ALA A 102 -0.10 -1.33 -19.91
N GLN A 103 1.20 -1.07 -19.70
CA GLN A 103 1.88 0.09 -20.24
C GLN A 103 1.99 0.05 -21.77
N ALA A 104 1.96 -1.13 -22.41
CA ALA A 104 1.88 -1.25 -23.85
C ALA A 104 0.56 -0.67 -24.43
N ALA A 105 -0.50 -0.58 -23.61
CA ALA A 105 -1.78 0.03 -23.97
C ALA A 105 -1.90 1.50 -23.47
N SER A 106 -0.76 2.14 -23.15
CA SER A 106 -0.75 3.54 -22.72
C SER A 106 -1.34 4.45 -23.80
N GLY A 107 -2.24 5.32 -23.39
CA GLY A 107 -2.98 6.18 -24.33
C GLY A 107 -4.25 5.54 -24.93
N GLU A 108 -4.48 4.25 -24.75
CA GLU A 108 -5.69 3.54 -25.18
C GLU A 108 -6.65 3.35 -23.99
N TRP A 109 -6.82 2.13 -23.50
CA TRP A 109 -7.62 1.85 -22.31
C TRP A 109 -6.85 2.08 -20.99
N TYR A 110 -5.52 2.03 -21.02
CA TYR A 110 -4.65 2.33 -19.87
C TYR A 110 -4.16 3.78 -19.94
N ARG A 111 -4.41 4.56 -18.91
CA ARG A 111 -4.13 6.01 -18.86
C ARG A 111 -3.28 6.36 -17.66
N GLU A 112 -2.03 6.70 -17.91
CA GLU A 112 -1.11 7.21 -16.89
C GLU A 112 -1.32 8.73 -16.70
N THR A 113 -1.67 9.12 -15.49
CA THR A 113 -1.95 10.54 -15.19
C THR A 113 -0.70 11.35 -14.85
N GLY A 114 0.40 10.68 -14.48
CA GLY A 114 1.62 11.32 -14.00
C GLY A 114 1.41 12.15 -12.72
N SER A 115 0.40 11.82 -11.91
CA SER A 115 -0.11 12.69 -10.85
C SER A 115 -0.29 11.95 -9.53
N GLY A 116 -0.40 12.71 -8.42
CA GLY A 116 -0.73 12.16 -7.11
C GLY A 116 -2.14 11.55 -7.06
N MET A 117 -2.41 10.73 -6.02
CA MET A 117 -3.60 9.89 -5.95
C MET A 117 -4.92 10.67 -6.10
N GLY A 118 -5.08 11.81 -5.40
CA GLY A 118 -6.30 12.62 -5.48
C GLY A 118 -6.56 13.18 -6.89
N ALA A 119 -5.52 13.60 -7.61
CA ALA A 119 -5.65 14.07 -9.00
C ALA A 119 -5.96 12.90 -9.94
N THR A 120 -5.35 11.72 -9.73
CA THR A 120 -5.66 10.50 -10.48
C THR A 120 -7.09 10.06 -10.27
N LEU A 121 -7.62 10.11 -9.04
CA LEU A 121 -9.03 9.84 -8.76
C LEU A 121 -9.97 10.80 -9.49
N ASN A 122 -9.70 12.11 -9.46
CA ASN A 122 -10.50 13.10 -10.19
C ASN A 122 -10.51 12.83 -11.70
N THR A 123 -9.34 12.55 -12.28
CA THR A 123 -9.23 12.24 -13.71
C THR A 123 -9.94 10.94 -14.06
N GLY A 124 -9.69 9.87 -13.32
CA GLY A 124 -10.25 8.55 -13.59
C GLY A 124 -11.76 8.50 -13.41
N THR A 125 -12.31 9.17 -12.37
CA THR A 125 -13.78 9.25 -12.21
C THR A 125 -14.43 10.03 -13.35
N ALA A 126 -13.81 11.12 -13.80
CA ALA A 126 -14.32 11.88 -14.96
C ALA A 126 -14.28 11.08 -16.28
N MET A 127 -13.37 10.09 -16.39
CA MET A 127 -13.21 9.23 -17.57
C MET A 127 -14.09 7.96 -17.53
N GLY A 128 -14.76 7.68 -16.43
CA GLY A 128 -15.45 6.39 -16.26
C GLY A 128 -14.48 5.21 -16.09
N ALA A 129 -13.25 5.45 -15.57
CA ALA A 129 -12.19 4.47 -15.48
C ALA A 129 -12.18 3.72 -14.16
N TYR A 130 -11.65 2.48 -14.14
CA TYR A 130 -11.20 1.84 -12.91
C TYR A 130 -9.91 2.50 -12.42
N ILE A 131 -9.71 2.52 -11.11
CA ILE A 131 -8.55 3.18 -10.49
C ILE A 131 -8.12 2.37 -9.28
N MET A 132 -6.83 2.04 -9.18
CA MET A 132 -6.28 1.49 -7.95
C MET A 132 -5.86 2.64 -7.02
N THR A 133 -6.30 2.58 -5.77
CA THR A 133 -6.02 3.61 -4.76
C THR A 133 -5.84 2.97 -3.39
N ASP A 134 -5.14 3.63 -2.49
CA ASP A 134 -5.19 3.27 -1.08
C ASP A 134 -6.57 3.61 -0.50
N ARG A 135 -7.06 2.77 0.43
CA ARG A 135 -8.40 2.91 1.04
C ARG A 135 -8.57 4.24 1.74
N ALA A 136 -7.54 4.74 2.43
CA ALA A 136 -7.61 5.99 3.16
C ALA A 136 -7.87 7.18 2.25
N THR A 137 -7.13 7.26 1.13
CA THR A 137 -7.37 8.31 0.11
C THR A 137 -8.77 8.17 -0.49
N TRP A 138 -9.23 6.94 -0.76
CA TRP A 138 -10.59 6.75 -1.27
C TRP A 138 -11.66 7.22 -0.26
N ILE A 139 -11.50 6.91 1.02
CA ILE A 139 -12.45 7.35 2.06
C ILE A 139 -12.51 8.88 2.13
N ALA A 140 -11.35 9.54 2.11
CA ALA A 140 -11.24 11.00 2.16
C ALA A 140 -11.60 11.71 0.84
N PHE A 141 -11.72 10.98 -0.28
CA PHE A 141 -11.99 11.57 -1.59
C PHE A 141 -13.43 12.09 -1.68
N GLY A 142 -13.59 13.40 -1.87
CA GLY A 142 -14.91 14.07 -1.85
C GLY A 142 -15.71 13.93 -3.15
N ASN A 143 -15.04 13.73 -4.30
CA ASN A 143 -15.70 13.76 -5.62
C ASN A 143 -16.05 12.36 -6.14
N LYS A 144 -16.50 11.46 -5.26
CA LYS A 144 -16.80 10.05 -5.62
C LYS A 144 -17.92 9.92 -6.64
N GLY A 145 -18.91 10.82 -6.60
CA GLY A 145 -20.14 10.62 -7.37
C GLY A 145 -20.76 9.25 -7.02
N ASP A 146 -21.10 8.48 -8.03
CA ASP A 146 -21.68 7.13 -7.91
C ASP A 146 -20.60 6.01 -7.96
N TYR A 147 -19.31 6.37 -7.89
CA TYR A 147 -18.22 5.39 -7.84
C TYR A 147 -18.22 4.61 -6.53
N GLY A 148 -17.87 3.35 -6.60
CA GLY A 148 -17.72 2.46 -5.45
C GLY A 148 -16.45 1.64 -5.51
N ILE A 149 -16.17 0.94 -4.40
CA ILE A 149 -15.13 -0.08 -4.38
C ILE A 149 -15.63 -1.26 -5.21
N ALA A 150 -14.91 -1.60 -6.26
CA ALA A 150 -15.20 -2.72 -7.14
C ALA A 150 -14.46 -3.99 -6.70
N VAL A 151 -13.19 -3.85 -6.26
CA VAL A 151 -12.37 -4.99 -5.82
C VAL A 151 -11.67 -4.63 -4.51
N GLU A 152 -11.78 -5.52 -3.52
CA GLU A 152 -11.14 -5.40 -2.22
C GLU A 152 -10.89 -6.77 -1.58
N GLY A 153 -10.06 -6.80 -0.53
CA GLY A 153 -9.84 -7.99 0.30
C GLY A 153 -8.84 -8.99 -0.27
N ASP A 154 -8.18 -8.71 -1.39
CA ASP A 154 -7.09 -9.55 -1.87
C ASP A 154 -5.83 -9.32 -1.02
N PRO A 155 -5.23 -10.39 -0.42
CA PRO A 155 -3.96 -10.26 0.30
C PRO A 155 -2.82 -9.64 -0.53
N LYS A 156 -2.85 -9.76 -1.85
CA LYS A 156 -1.88 -9.14 -2.76
C LYS A 156 -1.98 -7.60 -2.79
N MET A 157 -3.11 -7.05 -2.37
CA MET A 157 -3.33 -5.62 -2.23
C MET A 157 -3.03 -5.10 -0.81
N PHE A 158 -2.59 -5.96 0.10
CA PHE A 158 -2.21 -5.54 1.44
C PHE A 158 -0.85 -4.83 1.42
N ASN A 159 -0.78 -3.74 2.15
CA ASN A 159 0.42 -2.95 2.36
C ASN A 159 0.89 -3.18 3.80
N GLN A 160 1.74 -4.19 3.98
CA GLN A 160 2.20 -4.65 5.28
C GLN A 160 3.23 -3.69 5.87
N TYR A 161 3.01 -3.24 7.08
CA TYR A 161 3.94 -2.46 7.89
C TYR A 161 4.80 -3.39 8.76
N GLY A 162 6.09 -3.13 8.72
CA GLY A 162 7.06 -3.80 9.59
C GLY A 162 7.78 -2.84 10.50
N ILE A 163 8.20 -3.34 11.67
CA ILE A 163 8.98 -2.60 12.66
C ILE A 163 10.28 -3.35 12.96
N ILE A 164 11.39 -2.61 13.06
CA ILE A 164 12.73 -3.17 13.18
C ILE A 164 13.55 -2.28 14.13
N LEU A 165 14.20 -2.87 15.13
CA LEU A 165 15.23 -2.19 15.91
C LEU A 165 16.48 -2.02 15.04
N VAL A 166 17.00 -0.81 14.92
CA VAL A 166 18.31 -0.55 14.29
C VAL A 166 19.40 -1.22 15.11
N ASN A 167 20.35 -1.86 14.42
CA ASN A 167 21.34 -2.71 15.10
C ASN A 167 22.34 -1.90 15.94
N PRO A 168 22.29 -1.99 17.30
CA PRO A 168 23.17 -1.25 18.19
C PRO A 168 24.63 -1.72 18.12
N GLU A 169 24.90 -2.93 17.61
CA GLU A 169 26.27 -3.40 17.41
C GLU A 169 26.97 -2.67 16.26
N LYS A 170 26.21 -2.20 15.26
CA LYS A 170 26.74 -1.36 14.17
C LYS A 170 26.76 0.12 14.53
N HIS A 171 25.84 0.58 15.35
CA HIS A 171 25.62 2.00 15.63
C HIS A 171 25.46 2.22 17.14
N THR A 172 26.56 2.59 17.81
CA THR A 172 26.61 2.76 19.27
C THR A 172 25.76 3.92 19.82
N ASN A 173 25.28 4.80 18.94
CA ASN A 173 24.36 5.89 19.28
C ASN A 173 22.89 5.45 19.35
N VAL A 174 22.56 4.24 18.88
CA VAL A 174 21.19 3.70 18.91
C VAL A 174 20.77 3.48 20.37
N LYS A 175 19.62 4.02 20.73
CA LYS A 175 18.97 3.87 22.03
C LYS A 175 18.20 2.55 22.08
N ALA A 176 18.94 1.44 22.10
CA ALA A 176 18.38 0.11 21.93
C ALA A 176 17.28 -0.22 22.95
N GLU A 177 17.45 0.11 24.24
CA GLU A 177 16.44 -0.15 25.28
C GLU A 177 15.13 0.62 25.01
N ALA A 178 15.23 1.90 24.69
CA ALA A 178 14.05 2.72 24.38
C ALA A 178 13.37 2.28 23.08
N GLY A 179 14.17 1.94 22.04
CA GLY A 179 13.65 1.41 20.78
C GLY A 179 12.93 0.09 20.95
N GLN A 180 13.49 -0.84 21.76
CA GLN A 180 12.85 -2.11 22.04
C GLN A 180 11.57 -1.93 22.87
N THR A 181 11.58 -1.05 23.88
CA THR A 181 10.36 -0.73 24.66
C THR A 181 9.23 -0.21 23.76
N PHE A 182 9.55 0.64 22.78
CA PHE A 182 8.57 1.11 21.81
C PHE A 182 8.04 -0.02 20.93
N ILE A 183 8.93 -0.90 20.42
CA ILE A 183 8.55 -2.06 19.62
C ILE A 183 7.63 -2.99 20.42
N ASP A 184 8.02 -3.32 21.64
CA ASP A 184 7.25 -4.22 22.51
C ASP A 184 5.85 -3.66 22.78
N TRP A 185 5.73 -2.34 23.02
CA TRP A 185 4.43 -1.71 23.18
C TRP A 185 3.60 -1.75 21.89
N VAL A 186 4.17 -1.41 20.74
CA VAL A 186 3.45 -1.45 19.45
C VAL A 186 2.90 -2.86 19.15
N LEU A 187 3.68 -3.90 19.50
CA LEU A 187 3.31 -5.31 19.26
C LEU A 187 2.42 -5.90 20.36
N SER A 188 2.26 -5.21 21.50
CA SER A 188 1.41 -5.67 22.61
C SER A 188 -0.09 -5.56 22.26
N ASP A 189 -0.93 -6.25 23.02
CA ASP A 189 -2.39 -6.17 22.91
C ASP A 189 -2.90 -4.71 22.99
N GLU A 190 -2.29 -3.89 23.85
CA GLU A 190 -2.62 -2.47 24.00
C GLU A 190 -2.29 -1.67 22.73
N GLY A 191 -1.07 -1.82 22.21
CA GLY A 191 -0.64 -1.16 20.98
C GLY A 191 -1.46 -1.59 19.77
N GLN A 192 -1.74 -2.88 19.65
CA GLN A 192 -2.57 -3.43 18.58
C GLN A 192 -4.04 -2.94 18.69
N ALA A 193 -4.60 -2.85 19.90
CA ALA A 193 -5.93 -2.26 20.13
C ALA A 193 -5.94 -0.76 19.78
N ALA A 194 -4.89 -0.02 20.11
CA ALA A 194 -4.77 1.39 19.72
C ALA A 194 -4.78 1.57 18.20
N ILE A 195 -4.07 0.72 17.46
CA ILE A 195 -4.09 0.70 15.98
C ILE A 195 -5.49 0.39 15.46
N ALA A 196 -6.14 -0.66 15.98
CA ALA A 196 -7.48 -1.07 15.56
C ALA A 196 -8.54 0.01 15.81
N SER A 197 -8.37 0.82 16.84
CA SER A 197 -9.32 1.89 17.21
C SER A 197 -9.27 3.11 16.30
N TYR A 198 -8.22 3.25 15.48
CA TYR A 198 -8.08 4.38 14.58
C TYR A 198 -9.03 4.25 13.38
N THR A 199 -9.96 5.19 13.27
CA THR A 199 -10.95 5.21 12.19
C THR A 199 -11.01 6.59 11.54
N VAL A 200 -11.38 6.62 10.25
CA VAL A 200 -11.72 7.84 9.52
C VAL A 200 -13.13 7.65 8.95
N ASP A 201 -14.01 8.60 9.20
CA ASP A 201 -15.43 8.51 8.83
C ASP A 201 -16.10 7.20 9.31
N GLY A 202 -15.70 6.71 10.51
CA GLY A 202 -16.20 5.46 11.09
C GLY A 202 -15.66 4.18 10.45
N GLN A 203 -14.72 4.27 9.52
CA GLN A 203 -14.10 3.13 8.85
C GLN A 203 -12.68 2.90 9.37
N GLN A 204 -12.36 1.65 9.69
CA GLN A 204 -11.03 1.24 10.09
C GLN A 204 -10.08 1.28 8.89
N LEU A 205 -8.88 1.87 9.08
CA LEU A 205 -7.87 2.02 8.02
C LEU A 205 -6.68 1.09 8.18
N PHE A 206 -6.34 0.75 9.41
CA PHE A 206 -5.21 -0.13 9.72
C PHE A 206 -5.73 -1.36 10.45
N PHE A 207 -5.27 -2.51 10.00
CA PHE A 207 -5.65 -3.81 10.52
C PHE A 207 -4.45 -4.41 11.23
N PRO A 208 -4.46 -4.46 12.59
CA PRO A 208 -3.36 -5.01 13.37
C PRO A 208 -3.19 -6.50 13.08
N ASN A 209 -1.93 -6.96 12.98
CA ASN A 209 -1.59 -8.36 12.74
C ASN A 209 -0.25 -8.77 13.34
N ALA A 210 0.15 -8.17 14.47
CA ALA A 210 1.33 -8.60 15.20
C ALA A 210 1.16 -10.05 15.68
N GLY A 211 2.16 -10.89 15.42
CA GLY A 211 2.16 -12.30 15.85
C GLY A 211 1.32 -13.25 14.99
N GLY A 212 0.89 -12.82 13.79
CA GLY A 212 0.23 -13.65 12.77
C GLY A 212 1.19 -14.47 11.94
#